data_fcc15189b77aab74d6b1916b60e25763
#
_entry.id   fcc15189b77aab74d6b1916b60e25763
#
_cell.length_a   1.000
_cell.length_b   1.000
_cell.length_c   1.000
_cell.angle_alpha   90.00
_cell.angle_beta   90.00
_cell.angle_gamma   90.00
#
_symmetry.space_group_name_H-M   'P 1'
#
loop_
_entity.id
_entity.type
_entity.pdbx_description
1 polymer ?
#
loop_
_entity_poly.entity_id
_entity_poly.type
_entity_poly.pdbx_seq_one_letter_code
_entity_poly.pdbx_strand_id
1 'polypeptide(L)'
;AWMIKIEGAKGKLPASLETSLSQSATEMKRIITSINNIRFELDDQLKVLDLTKRENLSLVYDKLEVGVKYYKDYYKHQQKLEKDVLAYYNTLKFTNNEIQFPKVVNALQRTYDTNRAALNALYFKDDDNFGELIKKEQLALASLDSIRLTDYNSTRLINSKVQMWWANILKQAKNSISEQKSFAESENIPEEFKLYDKYYYYYNFPIIDKFNRYGMGIVFEMNRIMDYLDIPVLKKFEMPHYFKVFYPKQLEKTEFLEASDPIVKALPKTVRGRNVVTATRSIKVDTFIVDFKMYDHKIIDKDLVSLSFNGDWIIEKFEISEKPYEFTLKLNQEGKNFLLLHADDMGR
;
A
#
# COMPACT_ATOMS: atom_id res chain seq x y z
N ALA A 1 14.16 19.51 9.18
CA ALA A 1 13.21 20.53 9.64
C ALA A 1 12.16 19.97 10.63
N TRP A 2 11.45 18.84 10.34
CA TRP A 2 10.40 18.32 11.23
C TRP A 2 10.95 17.68 12.54
N MET A 3 12.13 17.04 12.52
CA MET A 3 12.80 16.54 13.73
C MET A 3 13.10 17.65 14.75
N ILE A 4 13.54 18.82 14.27
CA ILE A 4 13.79 19.99 15.12
C ILE A 4 12.50 20.43 15.83
N LYS A 5 11.35 20.35 15.15
CA LYS A 5 10.04 20.68 15.74
C LYS A 5 9.64 19.68 16.82
N ILE A 6 9.90 18.39 16.62
CA ILE A 6 9.64 17.33 17.63
C ILE A 6 10.54 17.55 18.86
N GLU A 7 11.83 17.83 18.66
CA GLU A 7 12.75 18.14 19.76
C GLU A 7 12.32 19.38 20.53
N GLY A 8 11.82 20.41 19.85
CA GLY A 8 11.30 21.61 20.48
C GLY A 8 9.99 21.41 21.27
N ALA A 9 9.32 20.27 21.12
CA ALA A 9 8.13 19.88 21.87
C ALA A 9 8.43 19.06 23.13
N LYS A 10 9.68 18.66 23.36
CA LYS A 10 10.08 17.89 24.56
C LYS A 10 9.73 18.66 25.85
N GLY A 11 9.19 17.91 26.81
CA GLY A 11 8.72 18.47 28.11
C GLY A 11 7.40 19.24 28.04
N LYS A 12 6.78 19.31 26.85
CA LYS A 12 5.47 19.98 26.66
C LYS A 12 4.30 19.00 26.44
N LEU A 13 4.60 17.74 26.28
CA LEU A 13 3.63 16.67 26.06
C LEU A 13 3.70 15.64 27.20
N PRO A 14 2.66 14.82 27.41
CA PRO A 14 2.74 13.68 28.33
C PRO A 14 3.90 12.75 27.98
N ALA A 15 4.63 12.24 28.97
CA ALA A 15 5.85 11.44 28.77
C ALA A 15 5.63 10.20 27.87
N SER A 16 4.48 9.51 28.02
CA SER A 16 4.13 8.35 27.18
C SER A 16 3.96 8.75 25.71
N LEU A 17 3.35 9.90 25.45
CA LEU A 17 3.17 10.42 24.10
C LEU A 17 4.52 10.82 23.50
N GLU A 18 5.35 11.55 24.24
CA GLU A 18 6.70 11.92 23.79
C GLU A 18 7.53 10.71 23.42
N THR A 19 7.48 9.66 24.23
CA THR A 19 8.19 8.40 23.96
C THR A 19 7.68 7.77 22.65
N SER A 20 6.36 7.64 22.49
CA SER A 20 5.77 7.05 21.29
C SER A 20 6.09 7.85 20.02
N LEU A 21 5.96 9.17 20.09
CA LEU A 21 6.29 10.05 18.94
C LEU A 21 7.77 9.99 18.59
N SER A 22 8.66 10.00 19.61
CA SER A 22 10.11 9.90 19.39
C SER A 22 10.51 8.58 18.76
N GLN A 23 9.92 7.46 19.19
CA GLN A 23 10.15 6.14 18.59
C GLN A 23 9.70 6.11 17.13
N SER A 24 8.47 6.53 16.85
CA SER A 24 7.93 6.55 15.48
C SER A 24 8.78 7.46 14.57
N ALA A 25 9.17 8.64 15.06
CA ALA A 25 10.00 9.57 14.32
C ALA A 25 11.42 9.02 14.04
N THR A 26 12.02 8.32 15.01
CA THR A 26 13.33 7.69 14.86
C THR A 26 13.29 6.58 13.82
N GLU A 27 12.25 5.72 13.86
CA GLU A 27 12.07 4.66 12.86
C GLU A 27 11.82 5.23 11.47
N MET A 28 10.96 6.24 11.34
CA MET A 28 10.74 6.91 10.06
C MET A 28 12.03 7.51 9.49
N LYS A 29 12.88 8.12 10.34
CA LYS A 29 14.19 8.64 9.93
C LYS A 29 15.11 7.51 9.46
N ARG A 30 15.17 6.40 10.20
CA ARG A 30 15.98 5.22 9.84
C ARG A 30 15.55 4.68 8.47
N ILE A 31 14.22 4.53 8.26
CA ILE A 31 13.66 4.02 7.01
C ILE A 31 14.00 4.96 5.84
N ILE A 32 13.85 6.28 5.99
CA ILE A 32 14.22 7.25 4.95
C ILE A 32 15.70 7.14 4.61
N THR A 33 16.56 6.98 5.61
CA THR A 33 17.99 6.77 5.40
C THR A 33 18.24 5.49 4.59
N SER A 34 17.56 4.39 4.92
CA SER A 34 17.68 3.13 4.18
C SER A 34 17.20 3.26 2.73
N ILE A 35 16.09 3.97 2.48
CA ILE A 35 15.60 4.25 1.12
C ILE A 35 16.64 5.05 0.33
N ASN A 36 17.23 6.08 0.94
CA ASN A 36 18.26 6.87 0.28
C ASN A 36 19.52 6.05 -0.03
N ASN A 37 19.94 5.17 0.89
CA ASN A 37 21.08 4.28 0.65
C ASN A 37 20.81 3.35 -0.55
N ILE A 38 19.64 2.71 -0.59
CA ILE A 38 19.23 1.88 -1.75
C ILE A 38 19.27 2.71 -3.04
N ARG A 39 18.77 3.94 -3.01
CA ARG A 39 18.80 4.82 -4.17
C ARG A 39 20.23 5.07 -4.65
N PHE A 40 21.14 5.45 -3.75
CA PHE A 40 22.55 5.70 -4.09
C PHE A 40 23.24 4.43 -4.60
N GLU A 41 22.99 3.29 -3.95
CA GLU A 41 23.53 2.01 -4.39
C GLU A 41 23.01 1.62 -5.79
N LEU A 42 21.73 1.86 -6.08
CA LEU A 42 21.16 1.65 -7.42
C LEU A 42 21.77 2.60 -8.44
N ASP A 43 21.89 3.89 -8.11
CA ASP A 43 22.49 4.88 -8.99
C ASP A 43 23.93 4.50 -9.39
N ASP A 44 24.70 3.92 -8.45
CA ASP A 44 26.08 3.48 -8.73
C ASP A 44 26.11 2.15 -9.49
N GLN A 45 25.25 1.19 -9.16
CA GLN A 45 25.17 -0.09 -9.85
C GLN A 45 24.69 0.06 -11.31
N LEU A 46 23.73 0.92 -11.57
CA LEU A 46 23.23 1.17 -12.92
C LEU A 46 24.28 1.76 -13.87
N LYS A 47 25.37 2.35 -13.35
CA LYS A 47 26.48 2.86 -14.15
C LYS A 47 27.43 1.77 -14.64
N VAL A 48 27.51 0.65 -13.90
CA VAL A 48 28.54 -0.37 -14.12
C VAL A 48 27.99 -1.76 -14.47
N LEU A 49 26.72 -2.04 -14.15
CA LEU A 49 26.10 -3.33 -14.43
C LEU A 49 25.65 -3.43 -15.88
N ASP A 50 26.00 -4.53 -16.51
CA ASP A 50 25.42 -4.92 -17.80
C ASP A 50 24.00 -5.47 -17.56
N LEU A 51 23.01 -4.64 -17.78
CA LEU A 51 21.57 -4.97 -17.57
C LEU A 51 21.00 -5.90 -18.63
N THR A 52 21.75 -6.28 -19.65
CA THR A 52 21.35 -7.34 -20.57
C THR A 52 21.46 -8.72 -19.93
N LYS A 53 22.26 -8.84 -18.87
CA LYS A 53 22.41 -10.06 -18.08
C LYS A 53 21.32 -10.16 -17.05
N ARG A 54 20.60 -11.28 -17.07
CA ARG A 54 19.45 -11.54 -16.17
C ARG A 54 19.83 -11.44 -14.68
N GLU A 55 20.99 -11.97 -14.30
CA GLU A 55 21.50 -11.93 -12.91
C GLU A 55 21.68 -10.51 -12.42
N ASN A 56 22.26 -9.62 -13.24
CA ASN A 56 22.43 -8.21 -12.89
C ASN A 56 21.11 -7.46 -12.80
N LEU A 57 20.22 -7.75 -13.72
CA LEU A 57 18.88 -7.18 -13.72
C LEU A 57 18.09 -7.62 -12.47
N SER A 58 18.20 -8.91 -12.07
CA SER A 58 17.56 -9.42 -10.85
C SER A 58 18.03 -8.67 -9.60
N LEU A 59 19.35 -8.42 -9.46
CA LEU A 59 19.89 -7.66 -8.32
C LEU A 59 19.28 -6.27 -8.18
N VAL A 60 19.04 -5.57 -9.30
CA VAL A 60 18.39 -4.25 -9.30
C VAL A 60 16.95 -4.36 -8.81
N TYR A 61 16.20 -5.35 -9.31
CA TYR A 61 14.80 -5.52 -8.97
C TYR A 61 14.60 -6.00 -7.52
N ASP A 62 15.48 -6.83 -6.99
CA ASP A 62 15.47 -7.20 -5.57
C ASP A 62 15.62 -5.97 -4.66
N LYS A 63 16.48 -5.02 -5.02
CA LYS A 63 16.62 -3.76 -4.28
C LYS A 63 15.37 -2.89 -4.38
N LEU A 64 14.71 -2.84 -5.53
CA LEU A 64 13.44 -2.13 -5.68
C LEU A 64 12.36 -2.72 -4.76
N GLU A 65 12.27 -4.06 -4.64
CA GLU A 65 11.34 -4.72 -3.71
C GLU A 65 11.62 -4.34 -2.25
N VAL A 66 12.90 -4.32 -1.85
CA VAL A 66 13.27 -3.84 -0.51
C VAL A 66 12.84 -2.38 -0.32
N GLY A 67 12.99 -1.54 -1.34
CA GLY A 67 12.50 -0.16 -1.33
C GLY A 67 10.99 -0.06 -1.11
N VAL A 68 10.20 -0.86 -1.83
CA VAL A 68 8.73 -0.93 -1.67
C VAL A 68 8.36 -1.32 -0.24
N LYS A 69 9.06 -2.31 0.34
CA LYS A 69 8.84 -2.71 1.73
C LYS A 69 9.10 -1.56 2.70
N TYR A 70 10.19 -0.83 2.52
CA TYR A 70 10.50 0.34 3.36
C TYR A 70 9.42 1.43 3.25
N TYR A 71 8.85 1.69 2.09
CA TYR A 71 7.73 2.64 1.96
C TYR A 71 6.50 2.20 2.75
N LYS A 72 6.16 0.90 2.71
CA LYS A 72 5.06 0.34 3.50
C LYS A 72 5.31 0.48 5.01
N ASP A 73 6.53 0.18 5.46
CA ASP A 73 6.91 0.31 6.88
C ASP A 73 6.92 1.78 7.32
N TYR A 74 7.41 2.69 6.49
CA TYR A 74 7.32 4.13 6.75
C TYR A 74 5.89 4.57 7.00
N TYR A 75 4.96 4.12 6.15
CA TYR A 75 3.55 4.47 6.30
C TYR A 75 2.93 3.94 7.59
N LYS A 76 3.27 2.72 8.01
CA LYS A 76 2.80 2.18 9.30
C LYS A 76 3.23 3.07 10.48
N HIS A 77 4.49 3.52 10.47
CA HIS A 77 4.98 4.42 11.51
C HIS A 77 4.33 5.81 11.44
N GLN A 78 4.10 6.33 10.25
CA GLN A 78 3.35 7.57 10.06
C GLN A 78 1.93 7.46 10.60
N GLN A 79 1.20 6.39 10.28
CA GLN A 79 -0.15 6.15 10.81
C GLN A 79 -0.17 6.07 12.33
N LYS A 80 0.81 5.36 12.92
CA LYS A 80 0.93 5.29 14.37
C LYS A 80 1.14 6.66 14.99
N LEU A 81 2.06 7.46 14.45
CA LEU A 81 2.32 8.82 14.89
C LEU A 81 1.06 9.68 14.80
N GLU A 82 0.35 9.64 13.69
CA GLU A 82 -0.91 10.37 13.50
C GLU A 82 -1.97 9.95 14.51
N LYS A 83 -2.14 8.64 14.73
CA LYS A 83 -3.09 8.09 15.69
C LYS A 83 -2.78 8.59 17.11
N ASP A 84 -1.52 8.56 17.53
CA ASP A 84 -1.10 8.98 18.86
C ASP A 84 -1.33 10.49 19.05
N VAL A 85 -0.98 11.31 18.05
CA VAL A 85 -1.22 12.76 18.08
C VAL A 85 -2.71 13.07 18.13
N LEU A 86 -3.52 12.39 17.29
CA LEU A 86 -4.97 12.60 17.25
C LEU A 86 -5.64 12.19 18.56
N ALA A 87 -5.21 11.06 19.15
CA ALA A 87 -5.73 10.60 20.44
C ALA A 87 -5.48 11.65 21.52
N TYR A 88 -4.26 12.22 21.59
CA TYR A 88 -3.95 13.30 22.53
C TYR A 88 -4.73 14.58 22.23
N TYR A 89 -4.77 15.01 20.97
CA TYR A 89 -5.53 16.19 20.54
C TYR A 89 -7.00 16.12 20.99
N ASN A 90 -7.62 14.96 20.89
CA ASN A 90 -9.00 14.74 21.30
C ASN A 90 -9.20 14.82 22.84
N THR A 91 -8.14 14.72 23.63
CA THR A 91 -8.21 14.97 25.09
C THR A 91 -8.20 16.44 25.45
N LEU A 92 -7.74 17.31 24.53
CA LEU A 92 -7.69 18.74 24.76
C LEU A 92 -9.12 19.32 24.72
N LYS A 93 -9.51 19.99 25.79
CA LYS A 93 -10.80 20.67 25.82
C LYS A 93 -10.62 22.09 25.27
N PHE A 94 -10.92 22.22 23.97
CA PHE A 94 -11.02 23.56 23.40
C PHE A 94 -12.37 24.17 23.79
N THR A 95 -12.34 25.39 24.30
CA THR A 95 -13.58 26.16 24.53
C THR A 95 -14.17 26.55 23.18
N ASN A 96 -15.49 26.65 23.06
CA ASN A 96 -16.16 27.07 21.81
C ASN A 96 -15.68 28.45 21.31
N ASN A 97 -15.02 29.22 22.15
CA ASN A 97 -14.45 30.54 21.81
C ASN A 97 -13.06 30.42 21.16
N GLU A 98 -12.37 29.29 21.32
CA GLU A 98 -11.02 29.09 20.76
C GLU A 98 -11.08 28.54 19.34
N ILE A 99 -12.17 27.84 18.96
CA ILE A 99 -12.37 27.37 17.60
C ILE A 99 -13.34 28.28 16.87
N GLN A 100 -12.82 29.10 16.00
CA GLN A 100 -13.66 29.91 15.12
C GLN A 100 -14.35 29.00 14.09
N PHE A 101 -15.61 29.28 13.82
CA PHE A 101 -16.40 28.57 12.78
C PHE A 101 -16.53 27.05 12.98
N PRO A 102 -17.01 26.56 14.15
CA PRO A 102 -16.98 25.13 14.46
C PRO A 102 -17.76 24.28 13.46
N LYS A 103 -18.86 24.77 12.91
CA LYS A 103 -19.62 24.04 11.86
C LYS A 103 -18.79 23.82 10.59
N VAL A 104 -18.04 24.85 10.17
CA VAL A 104 -17.15 24.77 8.99
C VAL A 104 -16.01 23.78 9.25
N VAL A 105 -15.36 23.91 10.40
CA VAL A 105 -14.25 23.03 10.82
C VAL A 105 -14.71 21.58 10.91
N ASN A 106 -15.84 21.32 11.56
CA ASN A 106 -16.40 19.97 11.71
C ASN A 106 -16.80 19.34 10.37
N ALA A 107 -17.34 20.13 9.44
CA ALA A 107 -17.68 19.62 8.10
C ALA A 107 -16.42 19.27 7.30
N LEU A 108 -15.38 20.10 7.34
CA LEU A 108 -14.08 19.82 6.74
C LEU A 108 -13.44 18.57 7.34
N GLN A 109 -13.45 18.47 8.70
CA GLN A 109 -12.93 17.30 9.41
C GLN A 109 -13.64 16.02 8.98
N ARG A 110 -14.97 16.04 8.99
CA ARG A 110 -15.78 14.89 8.62
C ARG A 110 -15.53 14.45 7.17
N THR A 111 -15.42 15.40 6.25
CA THR A 111 -15.11 15.12 4.84
C THR A 111 -13.71 14.50 4.71
N TYR A 112 -12.71 15.03 5.43
CA TYR A 112 -11.38 14.45 5.47
C TYR A 112 -11.37 13.02 6.01
N ASP A 113 -12.01 12.80 7.17
CA ASP A 113 -11.99 11.51 7.84
C ASP A 113 -12.68 10.41 7.02
N THR A 114 -13.84 10.73 6.41
CA THR A 114 -14.58 9.76 5.61
C THR A 114 -13.88 9.42 4.29
N ASN A 115 -13.33 10.43 3.60
CA ASN A 115 -12.56 10.20 2.38
C ASN A 115 -11.30 9.37 2.70
N ARG A 116 -10.58 9.73 3.75
CA ARG A 116 -9.39 8.99 4.18
C ARG A 116 -9.70 7.54 4.59
N ALA A 117 -10.83 7.30 5.23
CA ALA A 117 -11.26 5.95 5.59
C ALA A 117 -11.51 5.09 4.34
N ALA A 118 -12.19 5.63 3.32
CA ALA A 118 -12.40 4.95 2.05
C ALA A 118 -11.09 4.69 1.30
N LEU A 119 -10.17 5.67 1.27
CA LEU A 119 -8.84 5.51 0.68
C LEU A 119 -7.97 4.48 1.42
N ASN A 120 -8.09 4.39 2.75
CA ASN A 120 -7.41 3.35 3.52
C ASN A 120 -7.95 1.95 3.16
N ALA A 121 -9.27 1.80 3.02
CA ALA A 121 -9.86 0.52 2.59
C ALA A 121 -9.29 0.09 1.23
N LEU A 122 -9.20 1.01 0.26
CA LEU A 122 -8.58 0.74 -1.03
C LEU A 122 -7.08 0.37 -0.89
N TYR A 123 -6.33 1.12 -0.08
CA TYR A 123 -4.90 0.87 0.11
C TYR A 123 -4.63 -0.52 0.71
N PHE A 124 -5.44 -0.91 1.70
CA PHE A 124 -5.32 -2.21 2.37
C PHE A 124 -6.14 -3.33 1.72
N LYS A 125 -6.83 -3.03 0.60
CA LYS A 125 -7.69 -3.97 -0.14
C LYS A 125 -8.79 -4.58 0.73
N ASP A 126 -9.44 -3.73 1.54
CA ASP A 126 -10.60 -4.08 2.38
C ASP A 126 -11.89 -3.83 1.61
N ASP A 127 -12.24 -4.75 0.72
CA ASP A 127 -13.39 -4.62 -0.18
C ASP A 127 -14.72 -4.76 0.58
N ASP A 128 -14.76 -5.49 1.70
CA ASP A 128 -15.97 -5.75 2.48
C ASP A 128 -16.59 -4.48 3.08
N ASN A 129 -15.74 -3.55 3.52
CA ASN A 129 -16.18 -2.31 4.16
C ASN A 129 -16.31 -1.13 3.20
N PHE A 130 -15.78 -1.25 2.00
CA PHE A 130 -15.64 -0.12 1.06
C PHE A 130 -17.00 0.52 0.70
N GLY A 131 -18.03 -0.28 0.43
CA GLY A 131 -19.36 0.22 0.07
C GLY A 131 -19.99 1.11 1.15
N GLU A 132 -19.85 0.75 2.42
CA GLU A 132 -20.36 1.56 3.54
C GLU A 132 -19.53 2.84 3.75
N LEU A 133 -18.22 2.77 3.51
CA LEU A 133 -17.36 3.94 3.62
C LEU A 133 -17.67 4.98 2.54
N ILE A 134 -17.96 4.56 1.31
CA ILE A 134 -18.43 5.45 0.23
C ILE A 134 -19.75 6.14 0.59
N LYS A 135 -20.71 5.43 1.19
CA LYS A 135 -21.97 6.06 1.65
C LYS A 135 -21.69 7.14 2.70
N LYS A 136 -20.83 6.87 3.67
CA LYS A 136 -20.45 7.85 4.69
C LYS A 136 -19.77 9.07 4.09
N GLU A 137 -18.92 8.88 3.10
CA GLU A 137 -18.24 9.94 2.37
C GLU A 137 -19.24 10.82 1.59
N GLN A 138 -20.22 10.21 0.92
CA GLN A 138 -21.30 10.93 0.23
C GLN A 138 -22.11 11.80 1.20
N LEU A 139 -22.46 11.28 2.38
CA LEU A 139 -23.16 12.04 3.42
C LEU A 139 -22.33 13.21 3.96
N ALA A 140 -21.03 12.99 4.14
CA ALA A 140 -20.12 14.05 4.57
C ALA A 140 -20.01 15.16 3.52
N LEU A 141 -19.88 14.78 2.24
CA LEU A 141 -19.85 15.74 1.13
C LEU A 141 -21.16 16.53 1.03
N ALA A 142 -22.33 15.89 1.15
CA ALA A 142 -23.62 16.57 1.14
C ALA A 142 -23.74 17.58 2.30
N SER A 143 -23.26 17.21 3.49
CA SER A 143 -23.17 18.12 4.64
C SER A 143 -22.25 19.30 4.37
N LEU A 144 -21.07 19.09 3.78
CA LEU A 144 -20.13 20.15 3.42
C LEU A 144 -20.74 21.08 2.36
N ASP A 145 -21.38 20.54 1.34
CA ASP A 145 -21.98 21.30 0.24
C ASP A 145 -23.17 22.15 0.69
N SER A 146 -23.86 21.76 1.78
CA SER A 146 -24.96 22.53 2.38
C SER A 146 -24.51 23.82 3.08
N ILE A 147 -23.23 23.97 3.40
CA ILE A 147 -22.70 25.14 4.11
C ILE A 147 -22.55 26.32 3.16
N ARG A 148 -23.16 27.46 3.53
CA ARG A 148 -22.98 28.73 2.86
C ARG A 148 -22.00 29.60 3.67
N LEU A 149 -20.83 29.84 3.15
CA LEU A 149 -19.82 30.65 3.83
C LEU A 149 -20.28 32.10 4.06
N THR A 150 -21.17 32.59 3.22
CA THR A 150 -21.79 33.93 3.35
C THR A 150 -22.68 34.09 4.58
N ASP A 151 -23.22 32.99 5.13
CA ASP A 151 -24.12 33.02 6.29
C ASP A 151 -23.41 33.37 7.59
N TYR A 152 -22.06 33.39 7.59
CA TYR A 152 -21.24 33.56 8.79
C TYR A 152 -20.85 35.03 9.09
N ASN A 153 -21.30 35.97 8.33
CA ASN A 153 -20.96 37.41 8.56
C ASN A 153 -19.48 37.65 8.87
N SER A 154 -18.58 36.96 8.22
CA SER A 154 -17.14 37.01 8.44
C SER A 154 -16.40 37.38 7.16
N THR A 155 -15.69 38.53 7.20
CA THR A 155 -14.88 38.97 6.08
C THR A 155 -13.79 37.97 5.69
N ARG A 156 -13.32 37.15 6.64
CA ARG A 156 -12.34 36.09 6.36
C ARG A 156 -12.98 34.93 5.57
N LEU A 157 -14.16 34.44 5.94
CA LEU A 157 -14.84 33.34 5.24
C LEU A 157 -15.37 33.75 3.85
N ILE A 158 -15.82 34.97 3.67
CA ILE A 158 -16.30 35.46 2.38
C ILE A 158 -15.18 35.92 1.44
N ASN A 159 -13.92 35.84 1.90
CA ASN A 159 -12.76 36.16 1.05
C ASN A 159 -12.72 35.26 -0.20
N SER A 160 -12.46 35.86 -1.34
CA SER A 160 -12.45 35.14 -2.64
C SER A 160 -11.49 33.95 -2.67
N LYS A 161 -10.35 34.01 -1.97
CA LYS A 161 -9.42 32.90 -1.86
C LYS A 161 -10.03 31.71 -1.09
N VAL A 162 -10.69 31.98 0.05
CA VAL A 162 -11.34 30.94 0.84
C VAL A 162 -12.48 30.31 0.06
N GLN A 163 -13.29 31.10 -0.64
CA GLN A 163 -14.37 30.59 -1.49
C GLN A 163 -13.82 29.72 -2.63
N MET A 164 -12.71 30.12 -3.25
CA MET A 164 -12.06 29.32 -4.28
C MET A 164 -11.55 27.99 -3.73
N TRP A 165 -10.87 27.98 -2.59
CA TRP A 165 -10.36 26.77 -1.96
C TRP A 165 -11.50 25.84 -1.52
N TRP A 166 -12.59 26.41 -0.99
CA TRP A 166 -13.80 25.69 -0.64
C TRP A 166 -14.43 25.00 -1.85
N ALA A 167 -14.60 25.75 -2.95
CA ALA A 167 -15.11 25.19 -4.21
C ALA A 167 -14.22 24.07 -4.76
N ASN A 168 -12.89 24.24 -4.62
CA ASN A 168 -11.92 23.19 -5.01
C ASN A 168 -12.10 21.93 -4.17
N ILE A 169 -12.24 22.06 -2.84
CA ILE A 169 -12.49 20.91 -1.94
C ILE A 169 -13.77 20.18 -2.37
N LEU A 170 -14.88 20.89 -2.56
CA LEU A 170 -16.15 20.29 -2.99
C LEU A 170 -15.99 19.55 -4.33
N LYS A 171 -15.34 20.18 -5.31
CA LYS A 171 -15.10 19.58 -6.61
C LYS A 171 -14.22 18.32 -6.50
N GLN A 172 -13.11 18.40 -5.75
CA GLN A 172 -12.20 17.26 -5.63
C GLN A 172 -12.80 16.12 -4.81
N ALA A 173 -13.56 16.41 -3.75
CA ALA A 173 -14.26 15.38 -2.98
C ALA A 173 -15.33 14.67 -3.84
N LYS A 174 -16.10 15.41 -4.65
CA LYS A 174 -17.06 14.83 -5.60
C LYS A 174 -16.36 13.94 -6.63
N ASN A 175 -15.25 14.41 -7.19
CA ASN A 175 -14.47 13.65 -8.15
C ASN A 175 -13.84 12.40 -7.49
N SER A 176 -13.33 12.53 -6.27
CA SER A 176 -12.75 11.41 -5.52
C SER A 176 -13.78 10.28 -5.34
N ILE A 177 -15.00 10.59 -4.90
CA ILE A 177 -16.09 9.61 -4.76
C ILE A 177 -16.40 8.94 -6.11
N SER A 178 -16.47 9.71 -7.19
CA SER A 178 -16.73 9.18 -8.53
C SER A 178 -15.64 8.21 -8.97
N GLU A 179 -14.38 8.59 -8.81
CA GLU A 179 -13.23 7.75 -9.17
C GLU A 179 -13.13 6.49 -8.30
N GLN A 180 -13.42 6.61 -7.00
CA GLN A 180 -13.44 5.46 -6.09
C GLN A 180 -14.52 4.44 -6.49
N LYS A 181 -15.72 4.90 -6.87
CA LYS A 181 -16.77 4.02 -7.40
C LYS A 181 -16.36 3.38 -8.71
N SER A 182 -15.84 4.16 -9.63
CA SER A 182 -15.32 3.66 -10.91
C SER A 182 -14.20 2.64 -10.70
N PHE A 183 -13.35 2.85 -9.70
CA PHE A 183 -12.32 1.88 -9.29
C PHE A 183 -12.93 0.54 -8.89
N ALA A 184 -13.98 0.55 -8.07
CA ALA A 184 -14.65 -0.67 -7.61
C ALA A 184 -15.32 -1.44 -8.77
N GLU A 185 -15.90 -0.71 -9.72
CA GLU A 185 -16.65 -1.26 -10.85
C GLU A 185 -15.77 -1.60 -12.06
N SER A 186 -14.58 -1.01 -12.16
CA SER A 186 -13.75 -1.09 -13.35
C SER A 186 -12.97 -2.39 -13.44
N GLU A 187 -13.22 -3.14 -14.51
CA GLU A 187 -12.39 -4.26 -14.95
C GLU A 187 -11.38 -3.83 -16.04
N ASN A 188 -11.58 -2.65 -16.64
CA ASN A 188 -10.77 -2.17 -17.76
C ASN A 188 -9.76 -1.13 -17.34
N ILE A 189 -8.48 -1.47 -17.47
CA ILE A 189 -7.36 -0.53 -17.37
C ILE A 189 -7.03 -0.08 -18.78
N PRO A 190 -6.80 1.24 -19.05
CA PRO A 190 -6.35 1.71 -20.34
C PRO A 190 -5.12 0.94 -20.86
N GLU A 191 -5.04 0.69 -22.16
CA GLU A 191 -4.01 -0.18 -22.76
C GLU A 191 -2.59 0.21 -22.38
N GLU A 192 -2.31 1.54 -22.38
CA GLU A 192 -1.02 2.09 -22.02
C GLU A 192 -0.62 1.82 -20.56
N PHE A 193 -1.58 1.46 -19.71
CA PHE A 193 -1.37 1.17 -18.29
C PHE A 193 -1.58 -0.30 -17.91
N LYS A 194 -1.79 -1.18 -18.86
CA LYS A 194 -1.97 -2.63 -18.58
C LYS A 194 -0.78 -3.26 -17.86
N LEU A 195 0.43 -2.71 -18.08
CA LEU A 195 1.62 -3.09 -17.33
C LEU A 195 1.48 -2.76 -15.84
N TYR A 196 0.74 -1.72 -15.52
CA TYR A 196 0.53 -1.24 -14.16
C TYR A 196 -0.85 -1.68 -13.72
N ASP A 197 -0.97 -2.58 -12.80
CA ASP A 197 -2.26 -3.09 -12.37
C ASP A 197 -3.23 -1.99 -11.87
N LYS A 198 -4.50 -2.38 -11.70
CA LYS A 198 -5.59 -1.51 -11.26
C LYS A 198 -5.22 -0.69 -10.02
N TYR A 199 -4.59 -1.33 -9.00
CA TYR A 199 -4.23 -0.64 -7.76
C TYR A 199 -3.17 0.42 -7.97
N TYR A 200 -2.17 0.16 -8.80
CA TYR A 200 -1.16 1.18 -9.09
C TYR A 200 -1.75 2.34 -9.86
N TYR A 201 -2.46 2.07 -10.95
CA TYR A 201 -2.97 3.11 -11.83
C TYR A 201 -4.09 3.93 -11.19
N TYR A 202 -5.21 3.27 -10.80
CA TYR A 202 -6.37 3.99 -10.29
C TYR A 202 -6.14 4.59 -8.89
N TYR A 203 -5.45 3.87 -8.03
CA TYR A 203 -5.17 4.39 -6.70
C TYR A 203 -4.23 5.60 -6.75
N ASN A 204 -3.08 5.51 -7.44
CA ASN A 204 -2.09 6.57 -7.42
C ASN A 204 -2.45 7.78 -8.30
N PHE A 205 -3.06 7.58 -9.47
CA PHE A 205 -3.28 8.66 -10.42
C PHE A 205 -4.69 9.26 -10.33
N PRO A 206 -5.79 8.57 -10.64
CA PRO A 206 -7.10 9.18 -10.59
C PRO A 206 -7.58 9.50 -9.17
N ILE A 207 -7.32 8.62 -8.18
CA ILE A 207 -7.90 8.72 -6.85
C ILE A 207 -7.03 9.55 -5.91
N ILE A 208 -5.80 9.12 -5.64
CA ILE A 208 -4.89 9.79 -4.69
C ILE A 208 -4.57 11.21 -5.12
N ASP A 209 -4.51 11.47 -6.41
CA ASP A 209 -4.27 12.82 -6.92
C ASP A 209 -5.38 13.81 -6.52
N LYS A 210 -6.64 13.39 -6.42
CA LYS A 210 -7.73 14.25 -5.92
C LYS A 210 -7.55 14.62 -4.45
N PHE A 211 -6.96 13.73 -3.67
CA PHE A 211 -6.73 13.91 -2.25
C PHE A 211 -5.45 14.69 -1.94
N ASN A 212 -4.33 14.31 -2.56
CA ASN A 212 -2.99 14.78 -2.22
C ASN A 212 -2.45 15.94 -3.06
N ARG A 213 -2.96 16.18 -4.29
CA ARG A 213 -2.30 17.06 -5.26
C ARG A 213 -1.91 18.41 -4.65
N TYR A 214 -0.63 18.72 -4.74
CA TYR A 214 -0.14 20.04 -4.34
C TYR A 214 -0.81 21.14 -5.18
N GLY A 215 -1.29 22.17 -4.52
CA GLY A 215 -1.94 23.33 -5.15
C GLY A 215 -3.46 23.21 -5.35
N MET A 216 -4.05 22.00 -5.30
CA MET A 216 -5.49 21.83 -5.55
C MET A 216 -6.13 20.55 -4.96
N GLY A 217 -5.38 19.69 -4.30
CA GLY A 217 -5.93 18.51 -3.63
C GLY A 217 -6.70 18.85 -2.35
N ILE A 218 -7.58 17.94 -1.93
CA ILE A 218 -8.42 18.12 -0.74
C ILE A 218 -7.60 18.52 0.49
N VAL A 219 -6.52 17.76 0.78
CA VAL A 219 -5.65 18.01 1.95
C VAL A 219 -4.98 19.36 1.85
N PHE A 220 -4.46 19.70 0.67
CA PHE A 220 -3.77 20.97 0.46
C PHE A 220 -4.69 22.17 0.68
N GLU A 221 -5.88 22.15 0.09
CA GLU A 221 -6.83 23.25 0.20
C GLU A 221 -7.43 23.37 1.61
N MET A 222 -7.70 22.24 2.28
CA MET A 222 -8.12 22.26 3.69
C MET A 222 -7.07 22.91 4.58
N ASN A 223 -5.80 22.53 4.42
CA ASN A 223 -4.72 23.12 5.22
C ASN A 223 -4.54 24.62 4.94
N ARG A 224 -4.75 25.07 3.69
CA ARG A 224 -4.73 26.51 3.34
C ARG A 224 -5.86 27.29 4.00
N ILE A 225 -7.08 26.74 4.01
CA ILE A 225 -8.21 27.37 4.71
C ILE A 225 -7.90 27.51 6.20
N MET A 226 -7.43 26.44 6.83
CA MET A 226 -7.09 26.44 8.26
C MET A 226 -5.99 27.46 8.59
N ASP A 227 -4.95 27.53 7.78
CA ASP A 227 -3.87 28.51 7.95
C ASP A 227 -4.37 29.95 7.77
N TYR A 228 -5.15 30.20 6.74
CA TYR A 228 -5.66 31.53 6.46
C TYR A 228 -6.65 32.04 7.53
N LEU A 229 -7.49 31.14 8.03
CA LEU A 229 -8.44 31.46 9.08
C LEU A 229 -7.82 31.46 10.49
N ASP A 230 -6.53 31.07 10.60
CA ASP A 230 -5.82 30.94 11.87
C ASP A 230 -6.56 29.98 12.84
N ILE A 231 -7.00 28.86 12.33
CA ILE A 231 -7.75 27.86 13.09
C ILE A 231 -6.75 26.92 13.78
N PRO A 232 -6.76 26.82 15.12
CA PRO A 232 -5.82 26.00 15.88
C PRO A 232 -6.23 24.51 15.86
N VAL A 233 -6.28 23.91 14.67
CA VAL A 233 -6.60 22.47 14.49
C VAL A 233 -5.43 21.74 13.88
N LEU A 234 -5.43 20.41 14.06
CA LEU A 234 -4.42 19.56 13.44
C LEU A 234 -4.49 19.68 11.92
N LYS A 235 -3.32 19.88 11.32
CA LYS A 235 -3.19 19.84 9.86
C LYS A 235 -3.53 18.45 9.34
N LYS A 236 -4.08 18.42 8.15
CA LYS A 236 -4.43 17.19 7.45
C LYS A 236 -3.20 16.59 6.78
N PHE A 237 -3.12 15.28 6.84
CA PHE A 237 -2.02 14.52 6.26
C PHE A 237 -2.42 13.92 4.92
N GLU A 238 -1.45 13.82 4.03
CA GLU A 238 -1.60 13.14 2.75
C GLU A 238 -1.71 11.62 2.95
N MET A 239 -2.32 10.96 1.98
CA MET A 239 -2.31 9.50 1.87
C MET A 239 -1.04 9.03 1.16
N PRO A 240 -0.53 7.83 1.47
CA PRO A 240 0.62 7.29 0.76
C PRO A 240 0.24 6.86 -0.65
N HIS A 241 1.22 6.87 -1.55
CA HIS A 241 1.09 6.19 -2.82
C HIS A 241 1.23 4.68 -2.65
N TYR A 242 0.61 3.94 -3.56
CA TYR A 242 0.77 2.50 -3.65
C TYR A 242 1.99 2.18 -4.51
N PHE A 243 3.03 1.64 -3.89
CA PHE A 243 4.25 1.25 -4.58
C PHE A 243 4.25 -0.25 -4.87
N LYS A 244 4.62 -0.59 -6.10
CA LYS A 244 4.78 -1.95 -6.59
C LYS A 244 5.93 -1.97 -7.60
N VAL A 245 6.69 -3.06 -7.63
CA VAL A 245 7.71 -3.28 -8.66
C VAL A 245 7.04 -3.92 -9.88
N PHE A 246 7.37 -3.41 -11.07
CA PHE A 246 6.92 -3.95 -12.35
C PHE A 246 8.13 -4.54 -13.05
N TYR A 247 8.10 -5.85 -13.25
CA TYR A 247 9.23 -6.58 -13.80
C TYR A 247 9.24 -6.50 -15.33
N PRO A 248 10.42 -6.33 -15.95
CA PRO A 248 10.54 -6.38 -17.40
C PRO A 248 10.39 -7.83 -17.89
N LYS A 249 10.08 -7.99 -19.18
CA LYS A 249 9.89 -9.33 -19.80
C LYS A 249 11.03 -10.31 -19.55
N GLN A 250 12.26 -9.81 -19.47
CA GLN A 250 13.45 -10.62 -19.19
C GLN A 250 13.45 -11.26 -17.80
N LEU A 251 12.71 -10.63 -16.87
CA LEU A 251 12.48 -11.11 -15.50
C LEU A 251 11.06 -11.60 -15.29
N GLU A 252 10.19 -11.49 -16.31
CA GLU A 252 8.89 -12.13 -16.26
C GLU A 252 9.12 -13.61 -16.06
N LYS A 253 8.86 -14.02 -14.86
CA LYS A 253 8.81 -15.41 -14.47
C LYS A 253 7.41 -15.85 -14.81
N THR A 254 7.28 -17.00 -15.43
CA THR A 254 6.01 -17.65 -15.63
C THR A 254 5.33 -17.77 -14.27
N GLU A 255 4.40 -16.87 -14.02
CA GLU A 255 3.53 -16.79 -12.84
C GLU A 255 4.22 -16.62 -11.47
N PHE A 256 4.05 -15.45 -10.87
CA PHE A 256 4.26 -15.26 -9.42
C PHE A 256 3.11 -15.95 -8.68
N LEU A 257 3.37 -17.12 -8.16
CA LEU A 257 2.45 -17.81 -7.28
C LEU A 257 2.62 -17.22 -5.87
N GLU A 258 1.67 -16.40 -5.45
CA GLU A 258 1.66 -15.90 -4.07
C GLU A 258 1.35 -17.07 -3.13
N ALA A 259 2.18 -17.22 -2.09
CA ALA A 259 1.84 -18.10 -1.00
C ALA A 259 0.53 -17.62 -0.38
N SER A 260 -0.45 -18.51 -0.31
CA SER A 260 -1.64 -18.27 0.52
C SER A 260 -1.21 -18.17 1.99
N ASP A 261 -1.96 -17.36 2.80
CA ASP A 261 -1.74 -17.18 4.23
C ASP A 261 -1.33 -18.47 4.97
N PRO A 262 -0.58 -18.37 6.10
CA PRO A 262 0.13 -19.46 6.77
C PRO A 262 -0.74 -20.63 7.31
N ILE A 263 -2.03 -20.62 7.08
CA ILE A 263 -2.89 -21.78 7.33
C ILE A 263 -2.60 -22.77 6.20
N VAL A 264 -1.82 -23.77 6.51
CA VAL A 264 -1.59 -24.92 5.64
C VAL A 264 -2.95 -25.44 5.17
N LYS A 265 -3.33 -25.13 3.94
CA LYS A 265 -4.49 -25.73 3.32
C LYS A 265 -4.29 -27.24 3.33
N ALA A 266 -5.32 -27.98 3.64
CA ALA A 266 -5.28 -29.45 3.59
C ALA A 266 -4.76 -29.89 2.22
N LEU A 267 -3.94 -30.93 2.18
CA LEU A 267 -3.45 -31.56 0.96
C LEU A 267 -4.57 -31.65 -0.10
N PRO A 268 -4.27 -31.36 -1.37
CA PRO A 268 -5.25 -31.45 -2.44
C PRO A 268 -6.05 -32.76 -2.36
N LYS A 269 -7.34 -32.71 -2.60
CA LYS A 269 -8.24 -33.87 -2.42
C LYS A 269 -7.79 -35.09 -3.23
N THR A 270 -7.13 -34.89 -4.36
CA THR A 270 -6.61 -35.92 -5.27
C THR A 270 -5.45 -36.73 -4.69
N VAL A 271 -4.74 -36.20 -3.69
CA VAL A 271 -3.66 -36.92 -3.00
C VAL A 271 -4.07 -37.51 -1.64
N ARG A 272 -5.33 -37.34 -1.24
CA ARG A 272 -5.86 -37.97 -0.01
C ARG A 272 -5.83 -39.49 -0.15
N GLY A 273 -5.17 -40.14 0.78
CA GLY A 273 -5.02 -41.60 0.76
C GLY A 273 -3.70 -42.11 0.17
N ARG A 274 -2.83 -41.21 -0.31
CA ARG A 274 -1.44 -41.56 -0.67
C ARG A 274 -0.50 -41.28 0.49
N ASN A 275 0.55 -42.07 0.62
CA ASN A 275 1.59 -41.83 1.62
C ASN A 275 2.43 -40.61 1.19
N VAL A 276 2.41 -39.57 2.01
CA VAL A 276 3.30 -38.42 1.82
C VAL A 276 4.66 -38.79 2.39
N VAL A 277 5.66 -38.91 1.53
CA VAL A 277 7.05 -39.03 1.98
C VAL A 277 7.52 -37.63 2.34
N THR A 278 7.64 -37.33 3.61
CA THR A 278 8.19 -36.06 4.07
C THR A 278 9.65 -35.98 3.70
N ALA A 279 10.04 -34.86 3.08
CA ALA A 279 11.44 -34.60 2.79
C ALA A 279 12.27 -34.61 4.08
N THR A 280 13.36 -35.32 4.05
CA THR A 280 14.33 -35.39 5.17
C THR A 280 15.17 -34.10 5.26
N ARG A 281 14.98 -33.16 4.35
CA ARG A 281 15.75 -31.90 4.29
C ARG A 281 14.82 -30.72 4.20
N SER A 282 15.10 -29.70 5.02
CA SER A 282 14.55 -28.35 4.90
C SER A 282 15.66 -27.42 4.39
N ILE A 283 15.30 -26.50 3.51
CA ILE A 283 16.19 -25.48 2.99
C ILE A 283 15.79 -24.16 3.64
N LYS A 284 16.77 -23.50 4.27
CA LYS A 284 16.60 -22.13 4.76
C LYS A 284 16.93 -21.18 3.63
N VAL A 285 16.05 -20.22 3.39
CA VAL A 285 16.23 -19.19 2.37
C VAL A 285 16.08 -17.82 3.01
N ASP A 286 16.92 -16.87 2.59
CA ASP A 286 16.92 -15.49 3.10
C ASP A 286 16.10 -14.54 2.23
N THR A 287 15.34 -15.09 1.29
CA THR A 287 14.50 -14.35 0.34
C THR A 287 13.07 -14.90 0.34
N PHE A 288 12.10 -14.04 0.06
CA PHE A 288 10.71 -14.45 -0.10
C PHE A 288 10.36 -14.88 -1.53
N ILE A 289 11.30 -14.69 -2.46
CA ILE A 289 11.12 -15.06 -3.86
C ILE A 289 12.20 -16.07 -4.19
N VAL A 290 11.79 -17.28 -4.58
CA VAL A 290 12.70 -18.39 -4.84
C VAL A 290 12.45 -18.94 -6.24
N ASP A 291 13.52 -19.07 -6.99
CA ASP A 291 13.52 -19.70 -8.31
C ASP A 291 13.70 -21.20 -8.19
N PHE A 292 12.82 -21.92 -8.87
CA PHE A 292 12.86 -23.36 -8.96
C PHE A 292 13.09 -23.81 -10.40
N LYS A 293 13.80 -24.92 -10.51
CA LYS A 293 13.97 -25.66 -11.77
C LYS A 293 13.55 -27.09 -11.54
N MET A 294 12.63 -27.56 -12.35
CA MET A 294 12.16 -28.95 -12.34
C MET A 294 12.56 -29.61 -13.65
N TYR A 295 13.28 -30.70 -13.60
CA TYR A 295 13.73 -31.43 -14.76
C TYR A 295 14.01 -32.89 -14.42
N ASP A 296 13.93 -33.76 -15.43
CA ASP A 296 14.37 -35.13 -15.32
C ASP A 296 15.89 -35.22 -15.60
N HIS A 297 16.61 -35.87 -14.69
CA HIS A 297 18.06 -35.90 -14.76
C HIS A 297 18.66 -37.30 -14.93
N LYS A 298 17.84 -38.37 -14.99
CA LYS A 298 18.34 -39.76 -15.05
C LYS A 298 17.78 -40.55 -16.20
N ILE A 299 16.49 -40.87 -16.18
CA ILE A 299 15.81 -41.68 -17.17
C ILE A 299 14.66 -40.86 -17.71
N ILE A 300 14.74 -40.52 -18.98
CA ILE A 300 13.71 -39.73 -19.64
C ILE A 300 12.66 -40.69 -20.14
N ASP A 301 11.64 -40.92 -19.35
CA ASP A 301 10.56 -41.87 -19.64
C ASP A 301 9.18 -41.22 -19.72
N LYS A 302 9.16 -39.87 -19.82
CA LYS A 302 7.96 -39.03 -19.97
C LYS A 302 7.04 -39.09 -18.76
N ASP A 303 7.64 -39.11 -17.58
CA ASP A 303 6.90 -39.03 -16.33
C ASP A 303 5.98 -37.80 -16.29
N LEU A 304 4.73 -38.02 -15.90
CA LEU A 304 3.78 -36.96 -15.63
C LEU A 304 3.80 -36.61 -14.13
N VAL A 305 4.02 -35.34 -13.85
CA VAL A 305 4.07 -34.86 -12.47
C VAL A 305 3.13 -33.69 -12.26
N SER A 306 2.59 -33.63 -11.06
CA SER A 306 1.88 -32.44 -10.56
C SER A 306 2.61 -31.87 -9.36
N LEU A 307 2.60 -30.55 -9.26
CA LEU A 307 3.27 -29.82 -8.19
C LEU A 307 2.26 -28.95 -7.46
N SER A 308 2.23 -29.06 -6.13
CA SER A 308 1.44 -28.17 -5.31
C SER A 308 2.32 -27.34 -4.38
N PHE A 309 1.91 -26.11 -4.13
CA PHE A 309 2.56 -25.19 -3.22
C PHE A 309 1.57 -24.71 -2.17
N ASN A 310 1.89 -24.94 -0.90
CA ASN A 310 1.03 -24.60 0.23
C ASN A 310 -0.41 -25.09 0.11
N GLY A 311 -0.61 -26.23 -0.58
CA GLY A 311 -1.90 -26.89 -0.75
C GLY A 311 -2.67 -26.55 -2.02
N ASP A 312 -2.19 -25.59 -2.83
CA ASP A 312 -2.76 -25.29 -4.16
C ASP A 312 -1.93 -25.93 -5.27
N TRP A 313 -2.59 -26.48 -6.30
CA TRP A 313 -1.91 -26.98 -7.50
C TRP A 313 -1.35 -25.81 -8.30
N ILE A 314 -0.07 -25.87 -8.64
CA ILE A 314 0.62 -24.88 -9.47
C ILE A 314 0.98 -25.44 -10.84
N ILE A 315 1.13 -26.76 -10.91
CA ILE A 315 1.38 -27.51 -12.16
C ILE A 315 0.59 -28.80 -12.03
N GLU A 316 -0.15 -29.15 -13.07
CA GLU A 316 -0.90 -30.41 -13.12
C GLU A 316 -0.53 -31.19 -14.37
N LYS A 317 -0.23 -32.49 -14.20
CA LYS A 317 0.06 -33.45 -15.28
C LYS A 317 1.06 -32.93 -16.30
N PHE A 318 2.15 -32.35 -15.83
CA PHE A 318 3.23 -31.87 -16.67
C PHE A 318 4.22 -32.99 -16.98
N GLU A 319 4.53 -33.17 -18.27
CA GLU A 319 5.56 -34.11 -18.72
C GLU A 319 6.95 -33.51 -18.45
N ILE A 320 7.71 -34.10 -17.53
CA ILE A 320 9.07 -33.65 -17.24
C ILE A 320 10.04 -34.16 -18.32
N SER A 321 11.07 -33.36 -18.58
CA SER A 321 12.11 -33.65 -19.57
C SER A 321 13.47 -33.17 -19.07
N GLU A 322 14.53 -33.45 -19.87
CA GLU A 322 15.88 -32.88 -19.59
C GLU A 322 15.88 -31.35 -19.59
N LYS A 323 14.98 -30.73 -20.36
CA LYS A 323 14.87 -29.27 -20.40
C LYS A 323 14.21 -28.78 -19.11
N PRO A 324 14.90 -27.97 -18.30
CA PRO A 324 14.34 -27.46 -17.07
C PRO A 324 13.08 -26.64 -17.30
N TYR A 325 12.03 -26.96 -16.56
CA TYR A 325 10.90 -26.08 -16.37
C TYR A 325 11.23 -25.13 -15.22
N GLU A 326 11.30 -23.84 -15.52
CA GLU A 326 11.67 -22.81 -14.55
C GLU A 326 10.41 -22.08 -14.07
N PHE A 327 10.28 -21.93 -12.76
CA PHE A 327 9.19 -21.20 -12.14
C PHE A 327 9.66 -20.53 -10.84
N THR A 328 8.88 -19.55 -10.38
CA THR A 328 9.20 -18.78 -9.19
C THR A 328 8.09 -18.87 -8.19
N LEU A 329 8.44 -19.05 -6.94
CA LEU A 329 7.51 -19.03 -5.83
C LEU A 329 7.77 -17.81 -4.94
N LYS A 330 6.69 -17.16 -4.55
CA LYS A 330 6.71 -16.17 -3.49
C LYS A 330 6.30 -16.85 -2.20
N LEU A 331 7.23 -16.93 -1.28
CA LEU A 331 7.07 -17.61 0.00
C LEU A 331 6.27 -16.75 1.00
N ASN A 332 5.56 -17.39 1.92
CA ASN A 332 5.05 -16.74 3.12
C ASN A 332 6.23 -16.17 3.92
N GLN A 333 6.06 -14.97 4.45
CA GLN A 333 7.12 -14.29 5.23
C GLN A 333 7.32 -14.92 6.61
N GLU A 334 6.28 -15.57 7.12
CA GLU A 334 6.29 -16.23 8.42
C GLU A 334 5.83 -17.67 8.27
N GLY A 335 6.46 -18.56 9.05
CA GLY A 335 6.10 -19.97 9.04
C GLY A 335 6.84 -20.80 8.00
N LYS A 336 6.30 -21.99 7.73
CA LYS A 336 6.86 -22.96 6.78
C LYS A 336 6.12 -22.88 5.46
N ASN A 337 6.85 -23.04 4.37
CA ASN A 337 6.29 -23.21 3.03
C ASN A 337 6.47 -24.69 2.62
N PHE A 338 5.49 -25.25 1.96
CA PHE A 338 5.48 -26.66 1.56
C PHE A 338 5.33 -26.76 0.05
N LEU A 339 6.30 -27.43 -0.57
CA LEU A 339 6.25 -27.81 -1.96
C LEU A 339 6.09 -29.34 -2.02
N LEU A 340 5.03 -29.81 -2.67
CA LEU A 340 4.74 -31.23 -2.82
C LEU A 340 4.78 -31.60 -4.30
N LEU A 341 5.69 -32.52 -4.65
CA LEU A 341 5.74 -33.14 -5.96
C LEU A 341 4.91 -34.45 -5.90
N HIS A 342 4.00 -34.60 -6.86
CA HIS A 342 3.16 -35.75 -7.05
C HIS A 342 3.47 -36.40 -8.39
N ALA A 343 3.83 -37.67 -8.37
CA ALA A 343 3.94 -38.47 -9.61
C ALA A 343 2.53 -38.90 -10.04
N ASP A 344 2.07 -38.45 -11.17
CA ASP A 344 0.75 -38.80 -11.72
C ASP A 344 0.77 -40.21 -12.39
N ASP A 345 1.89 -40.54 -13.01
CA ASP A 345 2.22 -41.88 -13.41
C ASP A 345 3.67 -42.23 -13.07
N MET A 346 4.08 -43.45 -13.29
CA MET A 346 5.44 -43.93 -12.98
C MET A 346 6.27 -44.16 -14.24
N GLY A 347 5.89 -43.53 -15.35
CA GLY A 347 6.55 -43.72 -16.61
C GLY A 347 6.42 -45.15 -17.18
N ARG A 348 6.96 -45.39 -18.34
CA ARG A 348 7.02 -46.73 -18.95
C ARG A 348 8.44 -47.23 -19.09
#